data_ce29f83c847e6b7222d47f80c199608f
#
_entry.id   ce29f83c847e6b7222d47f80c199608f
#
_cell.length_a   1.000
_cell.length_b   1.000
_cell.length_c   1.000
_cell.angle_alpha   90.00
_cell.angle_beta   90.00
_cell.angle_gamma   90.00
#
_symmetry.space_group_name_H-M   'P 1'
#
loop_
_entity.id
_entity.type
_entity.pdbx_description
1 polymer ?
#
loop_
_entity_poly.entity_id
_entity_poly.type
_entity_poly.pdbx_seq_one_letter_code
_entity_poly.pdbx_strand_id
1 'polypeptide(L)'
;MPTTFPELPARVAEIRGRIAEAVARGGHAQAVRLIAVTKTHGPEAVAAAWAAGITDVGENKVQEAIGKQEALADAPCTRGGVRWHLIGHLQSNKAKALPHFALFHALDRESILVAADAVGCKATAVIGAGANVVVAPQPLHVLLQVNISGEDTKGGYALADVPAVAERLHRCAGLSVRGVMTMAPFDAPESLLRQVFQGARAARESLVAAGHPATELSMGMSGDYEIAVEEGATLVRLGTVLFGERGRPV
;
A
#
# COMPACT_ATOMS: atom_id res chain seq x y z
N MET A 1 10.72 -22.82 18.25
CA MET A 1 9.33 -22.96 17.77
C MET A 1 9.38 -23.25 16.28
N PRO A 2 8.70 -24.30 15.76
CA PRO A 2 8.62 -24.47 14.31
C PRO A 2 8.02 -23.21 13.70
N THR A 3 8.64 -22.67 12.64
CA THR A 3 8.15 -21.50 11.95
C THR A 3 6.88 -21.87 11.19
N THR A 4 5.79 -21.13 11.40
CA THR A 4 4.50 -21.38 10.74
C THR A 4 4.59 -21.30 9.20
N PHE A 5 5.63 -20.61 8.68
CA PHE A 5 5.90 -20.45 7.24
C PHE A 5 7.37 -20.78 6.92
N PRO A 6 7.79 -22.06 6.96
CA PRO A 6 9.20 -22.44 6.80
C PRO A 6 9.78 -22.12 5.41
N GLU A 7 8.94 -22.10 4.37
CA GLU A 7 9.36 -21.80 2.99
C GLU A 7 9.41 -20.31 2.66
N LEU A 8 8.92 -19.44 3.56
CA LEU A 8 8.79 -18.01 3.28
C LEU A 8 10.11 -17.33 2.92
N PRO A 9 11.25 -17.58 3.60
CA PRO A 9 12.53 -16.98 3.22
C PRO A 9 12.98 -17.32 1.79
N ALA A 10 12.79 -18.57 1.37
CA ALA A 10 13.12 -19.02 0.01
C ALA A 10 12.22 -18.35 -1.03
N ARG A 11 10.91 -18.30 -0.78
CA ARG A 11 9.95 -17.61 -1.65
C ARG A 11 10.26 -16.11 -1.77
N VAL A 12 10.64 -15.46 -0.68
CA VAL A 12 11.02 -14.04 -0.69
C VAL A 12 12.26 -13.82 -1.56
N ALA A 13 13.27 -14.68 -1.45
CA ALA A 13 14.48 -14.60 -2.26
C ALA A 13 14.18 -14.77 -3.76
N GLU A 14 13.36 -15.77 -4.12
CA GLU A 14 12.89 -15.99 -5.50
C GLU A 14 12.14 -14.77 -6.04
N ILE A 15 11.13 -14.27 -5.30
CA ILE A 15 10.34 -13.13 -5.71
C ILE A 15 11.21 -11.89 -5.91
N ARG A 16 12.19 -11.64 -5.04
CA ARG A 16 13.12 -10.52 -5.21
C ARG A 16 13.98 -10.66 -6.47
N GLY A 17 14.40 -11.86 -6.81
CA GLY A 17 15.09 -12.16 -8.08
C GLY A 17 14.21 -11.79 -9.28
N ARG A 18 12.97 -12.29 -9.32
CA ARG A 18 12.01 -12.00 -10.41
C ARG A 18 11.66 -10.50 -10.50
N ILE A 19 11.54 -9.81 -9.36
CA ILE A 19 11.37 -8.35 -9.33
C ILE A 19 12.57 -7.65 -9.96
N ALA A 20 13.81 -8.04 -9.62
CA ALA A 20 15.02 -7.45 -10.17
C ALA A 20 15.11 -7.63 -11.69
N GLU A 21 14.78 -8.82 -12.19
CA GLU A 21 14.68 -9.11 -13.62
C GLU A 21 13.60 -8.27 -14.31
N ALA A 22 12.42 -8.13 -13.70
CA ALA A 22 11.34 -7.30 -14.24
C ALA A 22 11.70 -5.81 -14.27
N VAL A 23 12.40 -5.28 -13.25
CA VAL A 23 12.95 -3.90 -13.27
C VAL A 23 13.91 -3.72 -14.45
N ALA A 24 14.79 -4.71 -14.69
CA ALA A 24 15.74 -4.65 -15.81
C ALA A 24 15.01 -4.67 -17.17
N ARG A 25 13.96 -5.49 -17.32
CA ARG A 25 13.15 -5.53 -18.55
C ARG A 25 12.35 -4.24 -18.78
N GLY A 26 11.79 -3.65 -17.71
CA GLY A 26 10.96 -2.44 -17.79
C GLY A 26 11.75 -1.16 -18.04
N GLY A 27 13.03 -1.11 -17.69
CA GLY A 27 13.91 0.02 -17.93
C GLY A 27 13.64 1.30 -17.12
N HIS A 28 12.75 1.24 -16.12
CA HIS A 28 12.40 2.40 -15.28
C HIS A 28 13.39 2.66 -14.14
N ALA A 29 14.27 1.68 -13.84
CA ALA A 29 15.29 1.75 -12.79
C ALA A 29 14.76 2.11 -11.39
N GLN A 30 13.48 1.83 -11.10
CA GLN A 30 12.83 2.13 -9.83
C GLN A 30 13.22 1.13 -8.74
N ALA A 31 13.25 1.59 -7.49
CA ALA A 31 13.28 0.71 -6.33
C ALA A 31 11.88 0.14 -6.06
N VAL A 32 11.78 -1.19 -5.90
CA VAL A 32 10.51 -1.86 -5.64
C VAL A 32 10.48 -2.37 -4.20
N ARG A 33 9.46 -1.98 -3.44
CA ARG A 33 9.17 -2.50 -2.10
C ARG A 33 8.10 -3.57 -2.18
N LEU A 34 8.33 -4.66 -1.48
CA LEU A 34 7.40 -5.76 -1.35
C LEU A 34 6.56 -5.56 -0.10
N ILE A 35 5.24 -5.50 -0.25
CA ILE A 35 4.27 -5.48 0.84
C ILE A 35 3.73 -6.90 1.03
N ALA A 36 4.01 -7.50 2.18
CA ALA A 36 3.43 -8.79 2.55
C ALA A 36 1.98 -8.61 2.98
N VAL A 37 1.04 -9.14 2.19
CA VAL A 37 -0.40 -9.06 2.48
C VAL A 37 -0.77 -10.16 3.45
N THR A 38 -0.87 -9.81 4.73
CA THR A 38 -1.10 -10.75 5.85
C THR A 38 -2.57 -10.90 6.24
N LYS A 39 -3.49 -10.30 5.47
CA LYS A 39 -4.93 -10.44 5.71
C LYS A 39 -5.34 -11.91 5.85
N THR A 40 -6.23 -12.20 6.80
CA THR A 40 -6.75 -13.54 7.10
C THR A 40 -5.75 -14.52 7.73
N HIS A 41 -4.49 -14.14 7.91
CA HIS A 41 -3.50 -14.87 8.71
C HIS A 41 -3.41 -14.22 10.10
N GLY A 42 -2.89 -14.95 11.08
CA GLY A 42 -2.64 -14.43 12.43
C GLY A 42 -1.40 -13.51 12.47
N PRO A 43 -1.08 -12.96 13.67
CA PRO A 43 0.09 -12.10 13.86
C PRO A 43 1.43 -12.80 13.55
N GLU A 44 1.46 -14.14 13.59
CA GLU A 44 2.64 -14.93 13.23
C GLU A 44 3.09 -14.72 11.77
N ALA A 45 2.15 -14.41 10.85
CA ALA A 45 2.50 -14.10 9.46
C ALA A 45 3.28 -12.79 9.34
N VAL A 46 2.96 -11.79 10.16
CA VAL A 46 3.71 -10.53 10.23
C VAL A 46 5.13 -10.76 10.76
N ALA A 47 5.25 -11.54 11.85
CA ALA A 47 6.55 -11.88 12.43
C ALA A 47 7.41 -12.70 11.45
N ALA A 48 6.81 -13.64 10.71
CA ALA A 48 7.49 -14.44 9.69
C ALA A 48 7.94 -13.57 8.50
N ALA A 49 7.09 -12.65 8.01
CA ALA A 49 7.46 -11.70 6.95
C ALA A 49 8.66 -10.84 7.38
N TRP A 50 8.63 -10.31 8.60
CA TRP A 50 9.74 -9.56 9.17
C TRP A 50 11.02 -10.39 9.25
N ALA A 51 10.96 -11.61 9.76
CA ALA A 51 12.12 -12.51 9.85
C ALA A 51 12.69 -12.85 8.46
N ALA A 52 11.86 -12.85 7.42
CA ALA A 52 12.28 -13.00 6.02
C ALA A 52 12.77 -11.69 5.37
N GLY A 53 12.89 -10.60 6.15
CA GLY A 53 13.40 -9.31 5.69
C GLY A 53 12.38 -8.46 4.94
N ILE A 54 11.06 -8.68 5.14
CA ILE A 54 9.99 -7.82 4.62
C ILE A 54 9.56 -6.86 5.73
N THR A 55 9.78 -5.57 5.52
CA THR A 55 9.47 -4.51 6.50
C THR A 55 8.07 -3.92 6.35
N ASP A 56 7.39 -4.19 5.25
CA ASP A 56 6.09 -3.60 4.90
C ASP A 56 5.03 -4.70 4.90
N VAL A 57 3.96 -4.50 5.66
CA VAL A 57 2.84 -5.44 5.75
C VAL A 57 1.52 -4.75 5.40
N GLY A 58 0.64 -5.47 4.70
CA GLY A 58 -0.63 -4.93 4.19
C GLY A 58 -1.84 -5.63 4.76
N GLU A 59 -2.80 -4.85 5.26
CA GLU A 59 -4.07 -5.32 5.78
C GLU A 59 -5.26 -4.68 5.05
N ASN A 60 -6.33 -5.46 4.90
CA ASN A 60 -7.56 -4.96 4.27
C ASN A 60 -8.51 -4.29 5.28
N LYS A 61 -8.46 -4.69 6.55
CA LYS A 61 -9.42 -4.27 7.58
C LYS A 61 -8.70 -3.66 8.76
N VAL A 62 -9.15 -2.47 9.17
CA VAL A 62 -8.61 -1.74 10.33
C VAL A 62 -8.58 -2.58 11.60
N GLN A 63 -9.69 -3.27 11.91
CA GLN A 63 -9.79 -4.06 13.15
C GLN A 63 -8.80 -5.22 13.18
N GLU A 64 -8.61 -5.89 12.04
CA GLU A 64 -7.64 -6.97 11.91
C GLU A 64 -6.21 -6.45 12.10
N ALA A 65 -5.89 -5.31 11.48
CA ALA A 65 -4.59 -4.67 11.62
C ALA A 65 -4.30 -4.27 13.08
N ILE A 66 -5.24 -3.58 13.74
CA ILE A 66 -5.06 -3.11 15.13
C ILE A 66 -4.90 -4.31 16.07
N GLY A 67 -5.73 -5.35 15.96
CA GLY A 67 -5.57 -6.54 16.78
C GLY A 67 -4.23 -7.25 16.62
N LYS A 68 -3.65 -7.25 15.39
CA LYS A 68 -2.30 -7.76 15.15
C LYS A 68 -1.22 -6.85 15.71
N GLN A 69 -1.38 -5.53 15.60
CA GLN A 69 -0.46 -4.54 16.19
C GLN A 69 -0.40 -4.70 17.72
N GLU A 70 -1.55 -4.85 18.37
CA GLU A 70 -1.65 -5.09 19.81
C GLU A 70 -1.00 -6.42 20.22
N ALA A 71 -1.30 -7.50 19.49
CA ALA A 71 -0.71 -8.82 19.76
C ALA A 71 0.83 -8.85 19.55
N LEU A 72 1.37 -7.94 18.76
CA LEU A 72 2.80 -7.83 18.44
C LEU A 72 3.49 -6.66 19.14
N ALA A 73 2.87 -5.98 20.10
CA ALA A 73 3.38 -4.74 20.70
C ALA A 73 4.83 -4.87 21.18
N ASP A 74 5.17 -6.00 21.80
CA ASP A 74 6.52 -6.28 22.33
C ASP A 74 7.39 -7.13 21.39
N ALA A 75 6.90 -7.44 20.20
CA ALA A 75 7.62 -8.31 19.26
C ALA A 75 8.83 -7.60 18.61
N PRO A 76 9.86 -8.35 18.19
CA PRO A 76 11.02 -7.78 17.50
C PRO A 76 10.66 -6.99 16.24
N CYS A 77 9.65 -7.42 15.48
CA CYS A 77 9.19 -6.74 14.27
C CYS A 77 8.64 -5.34 14.57
N THR A 78 7.92 -5.15 15.67
CA THR A 78 7.41 -3.84 16.10
C THR A 78 8.54 -2.94 16.54
N ARG A 79 9.45 -3.44 17.39
CA ARG A 79 10.66 -2.70 17.80
C ARG A 79 11.59 -2.38 16.63
N GLY A 80 11.64 -3.23 15.63
CA GLY A 80 12.39 -3.03 14.39
C GLY A 80 11.72 -2.12 13.36
N GLY A 81 10.50 -1.62 13.63
CA GLY A 81 9.84 -0.63 12.80
C GLY A 81 9.09 -1.22 11.61
N VAL A 82 8.38 -2.34 11.77
CA VAL A 82 7.47 -2.84 10.74
C VAL A 82 6.46 -1.77 10.35
N ARG A 83 6.30 -1.53 9.05
CA ARG A 83 5.39 -0.51 8.51
C ARG A 83 4.07 -1.15 8.10
N TRP A 84 2.98 -0.63 8.65
CA TRP A 84 1.64 -1.12 8.37
C TRP A 84 0.99 -0.31 7.26
N HIS A 85 0.45 -0.99 6.26
CA HIS A 85 -0.28 -0.41 5.13
C HIS A 85 -1.75 -0.82 5.21
N LEU A 86 -2.66 0.14 5.10
CA LEU A 86 -4.07 -0.16 4.89
C LEU A 86 -4.33 -0.17 3.38
N ILE A 87 -4.60 -1.36 2.84
CA ILE A 87 -4.73 -1.57 1.39
C ILE A 87 -6.18 -1.84 0.94
N GLY A 88 -7.11 -1.99 1.87
CA GLY A 88 -8.52 -2.24 1.58
C GLY A 88 -9.40 -1.00 1.74
N HIS A 89 -10.65 -1.13 1.26
CA HIS A 89 -11.66 -0.08 1.40
C HIS A 89 -11.90 0.30 2.86
N LEU A 90 -12.05 1.61 3.09
CA LEU A 90 -12.27 2.17 4.40
C LEU A 90 -13.68 2.78 4.51
N GLN A 91 -14.41 2.45 5.57
CA GLN A 91 -15.63 3.18 5.94
C GLN A 91 -15.25 4.51 6.59
N SER A 92 -15.97 5.60 6.26
CA SER A 92 -15.61 6.95 6.71
C SER A 92 -15.57 7.09 8.24
N ASN A 93 -16.45 6.37 8.96
CA ASN A 93 -16.47 6.37 10.43
C ASN A 93 -15.24 5.68 11.07
N LYS A 94 -14.44 4.95 10.28
CA LYS A 94 -13.20 4.30 10.72
C LYS A 94 -11.94 5.08 10.36
N ALA A 95 -12.06 6.23 9.70
CA ALA A 95 -10.92 7.06 9.28
C ALA A 95 -10.02 7.47 10.46
N LYS A 96 -10.56 7.59 11.67
CA LYS A 96 -9.81 7.88 12.91
C LYS A 96 -8.68 6.90 13.20
N ALA A 97 -8.69 5.72 12.59
CA ALA A 97 -7.62 4.72 12.75
C ALA A 97 -6.47 4.91 11.75
N LEU A 98 -6.58 5.79 10.77
CA LEU A 98 -5.53 6.00 9.76
C LEU A 98 -4.14 6.34 10.34
N PRO A 99 -3.99 7.07 11.46
CA PRO A 99 -2.68 7.31 12.07
C PRO A 99 -1.91 6.05 12.51
N HIS A 100 -2.57 4.90 12.61
CA HIS A 100 -1.91 3.61 12.88
C HIS A 100 -1.19 3.02 11.66
N PHE A 101 -1.34 3.64 10.48
CA PHE A 101 -0.78 3.14 9.24
C PHE A 101 0.26 4.11 8.65
N ALA A 102 1.36 3.54 8.17
CA ALA A 102 2.39 4.30 7.47
C ALA A 102 1.92 4.82 6.10
N LEU A 103 0.97 4.11 5.47
CA LEU A 103 0.42 4.48 4.17
C LEU A 103 -1.00 3.90 4.01
N PHE A 104 -1.93 4.73 3.60
CA PHE A 104 -3.29 4.33 3.21
C PHE A 104 -3.40 4.31 1.69
N HIS A 105 -3.74 3.15 1.10
CA HIS A 105 -3.72 2.94 -0.34
C HIS A 105 -5.04 3.20 -1.05
N ALA A 106 -6.15 3.19 -0.33
CA ALA A 106 -7.50 3.17 -0.92
C ALA A 106 -8.25 4.49 -0.74
N LEU A 107 -7.60 5.63 -1.05
CA LEU A 107 -8.30 6.93 -1.15
C LEU A 107 -9.11 6.94 -2.45
N ASP A 108 -10.32 6.38 -2.40
CA ASP A 108 -11.11 5.95 -3.55
C ASP A 108 -12.34 6.81 -3.84
N ARG A 109 -12.70 7.76 -2.97
CA ARG A 109 -13.88 8.61 -3.13
C ARG A 109 -13.87 9.82 -2.19
N GLU A 110 -14.67 10.84 -2.51
CA GLU A 110 -14.72 12.12 -1.79
C GLU A 110 -15.05 11.94 -0.31
N SER A 111 -15.97 11.05 0.08
CA SER A 111 -16.33 10.86 1.49
C SER A 111 -15.18 10.36 2.35
N ILE A 112 -14.28 9.55 1.78
CA ILE A 112 -13.06 9.10 2.45
C ILE A 112 -12.00 10.19 2.44
N LEU A 113 -11.87 10.96 1.35
CA LEU A 113 -10.96 12.08 1.26
C LEU A 113 -11.25 13.09 2.38
N VAL A 114 -12.50 13.53 2.52
CA VAL A 114 -12.92 14.47 3.57
C VAL A 114 -12.68 13.90 4.98
N ALA A 115 -13.03 12.64 5.21
CA ALA A 115 -12.85 12.01 6.52
C ALA A 115 -11.36 11.85 6.88
N ALA A 116 -10.52 11.46 5.93
CA ALA A 116 -9.09 11.30 6.13
C ALA A 116 -8.38 12.65 6.34
N ASP A 117 -8.75 13.69 5.58
CA ASP A 117 -8.22 15.04 5.75
C ASP A 117 -8.52 15.57 7.15
N ALA A 118 -9.77 15.45 7.60
CA ALA A 118 -10.18 15.89 8.94
C ALA A 118 -9.41 15.16 10.07
N VAL A 119 -9.00 13.91 9.86
CA VAL A 119 -8.15 13.17 10.80
C VAL A 119 -6.71 13.64 10.71
N GLY A 120 -6.16 13.77 9.51
CA GLY A 120 -4.78 14.20 9.29
C GLY A 120 -4.50 15.61 9.80
N CYS A 121 -5.46 16.54 9.68
CA CYS A 121 -5.34 17.88 10.27
C CYS A 121 -5.18 17.89 11.80
N LYS A 122 -5.57 16.79 12.47
CA LYS A 122 -5.45 16.63 13.93
C LYS A 122 -4.27 15.73 14.31
N ALA A 123 -3.68 15.03 13.34
CA ALA A 123 -2.54 14.15 13.59
C ALA A 123 -1.30 14.98 13.87
N THR A 124 -0.56 14.60 14.90
CA THR A 124 0.68 15.26 15.30
C THR A 124 1.77 14.24 15.51
N ALA A 125 3.00 14.60 15.16
CA ALA A 125 4.19 13.84 15.50
C ALA A 125 4.95 14.54 16.62
N VAL A 126 5.52 13.76 17.52
CA VAL A 126 6.46 14.22 18.52
C VAL A 126 7.86 14.12 17.91
N ILE A 127 8.50 15.27 17.69
CA ILE A 127 9.83 15.36 17.08
C ILE A 127 10.80 15.87 18.14
N GLY A 128 11.90 15.15 18.33
CA GLY A 128 12.94 15.49 19.32
C GLY A 128 12.85 14.68 20.60
N ALA A 129 13.81 14.92 21.51
CA ALA A 129 13.91 14.25 22.81
C ALA A 129 14.31 15.27 23.89
N GLY A 130 13.90 15.02 25.14
CA GLY A 130 14.21 15.89 26.28
C GLY A 130 13.50 17.25 26.19
N ALA A 131 14.23 18.33 26.49
CA ALA A 131 13.69 19.69 26.53
C ALA A 131 13.35 20.29 25.16
N ASN A 132 13.73 19.61 24.06
CA ASN A 132 13.52 20.07 22.67
C ASN A 132 12.43 19.27 21.95
N VAL A 133 11.38 18.88 22.64
CA VAL A 133 10.22 18.19 22.04
C VAL A 133 9.34 19.20 21.30
N VAL A 134 9.15 18.98 20.00
CA VAL A 134 8.23 19.75 19.17
C VAL A 134 7.09 18.85 18.72
N VAL A 135 5.86 19.28 18.95
CA VAL A 135 4.66 18.64 18.38
C VAL A 135 4.34 19.34 17.06
N ALA A 136 4.52 18.63 15.95
CA ALA A 136 4.27 19.17 14.62
C ALA A 136 3.10 18.45 13.94
N PRO A 137 2.32 19.13 13.09
CA PRO A 137 1.33 18.47 12.24
C PRO A 137 1.98 17.40 11.38
N GLN A 138 1.36 16.22 11.31
CA GLN A 138 1.83 15.11 10.49
C GLN A 138 0.71 14.68 9.54
N PRO A 139 0.70 15.20 8.29
CA PRO A 139 -0.26 14.78 7.31
C PRO A 139 -0.21 13.26 7.07
N LEU A 140 -1.37 12.66 6.91
CA LEU A 140 -1.47 11.23 6.59
C LEU A 140 -0.94 10.96 5.17
N HIS A 141 -0.07 9.98 5.04
CA HIS A 141 0.38 9.53 3.73
C HIS A 141 -0.70 8.67 3.06
N VAL A 142 -1.11 9.04 1.87
CA VAL A 142 -2.17 8.37 1.12
C VAL A 142 -1.78 8.15 -0.33
N LEU A 143 -2.36 7.11 -0.94
CA LEU A 143 -2.35 6.91 -2.39
C LEU A 143 -3.76 7.12 -2.93
N LEU A 144 -3.86 7.83 -4.04
CA LEU A 144 -5.11 7.97 -4.78
C LEU A 144 -5.43 6.63 -5.46
N GLN A 145 -6.55 6.03 -5.12
CA GLN A 145 -7.00 4.83 -5.84
C GLN A 145 -7.69 5.24 -7.14
N VAL A 146 -7.17 4.73 -8.26
CA VAL A 146 -7.70 5.01 -9.60
C VAL A 146 -8.22 3.72 -10.23
N ASN A 147 -9.46 3.76 -10.69
CA ASN A 147 -10.10 2.68 -11.44
C ASN A 147 -9.87 2.91 -12.94
N ILE A 148 -8.86 2.23 -13.49
CA ILE A 148 -8.47 2.40 -14.89
C ILE A 148 -9.22 1.42 -15.79
N SER A 149 -9.57 0.24 -15.28
CA SER A 149 -10.31 -0.77 -16.05
C SER A 149 -11.78 -0.41 -16.28
N GLY A 150 -12.32 0.56 -15.53
CA GLY A 150 -13.73 0.95 -15.62
C GLY A 150 -14.72 -0.08 -15.07
N GLU A 151 -14.24 -1.07 -14.29
CA GLU A 151 -15.15 -2.04 -13.68
C GLU A 151 -15.94 -1.40 -12.53
N ASP A 152 -17.27 -1.42 -12.60
CA ASP A 152 -18.17 -0.84 -11.59
C ASP A 152 -18.00 -1.43 -10.19
N THR A 153 -17.50 -2.67 -10.12
CA THR A 153 -17.26 -3.37 -8.84
C THR A 153 -16.01 -2.91 -8.12
N LYS A 154 -15.13 -2.15 -8.79
CA LYS A 154 -13.89 -1.61 -8.22
C LYS A 154 -14.06 -0.16 -7.88
N GLY A 155 -13.82 0.19 -6.61
CA GLY A 155 -13.74 1.59 -6.17
C GLY A 155 -12.53 2.29 -6.80
N GLY A 156 -12.52 3.61 -6.72
CA GLY A 156 -11.47 4.46 -7.25
C GLY A 156 -12.03 5.58 -8.14
N TYR A 157 -11.27 6.65 -8.26
CA TYR A 157 -11.59 7.73 -9.19
C TYR A 157 -11.35 7.28 -10.63
N ALA A 158 -12.14 7.76 -11.58
CA ALA A 158 -11.86 7.54 -12.98
C ALA A 158 -10.55 8.27 -13.40
N LEU A 159 -9.81 7.73 -14.35
CA LEU A 159 -8.57 8.34 -14.83
C LEU A 159 -8.78 9.79 -15.31
N ALA A 160 -9.90 10.05 -15.97
CA ALA A 160 -10.26 11.38 -16.46
C ALA A 160 -10.49 12.41 -15.33
N ASP A 161 -10.84 11.96 -14.12
CA ASP A 161 -11.11 12.84 -12.98
C ASP A 161 -9.85 13.20 -12.20
N VAL A 162 -8.73 12.51 -12.44
CA VAL A 162 -7.48 12.68 -11.68
C VAL A 162 -7.01 14.13 -11.63
N PRO A 163 -7.00 14.92 -12.72
CA PRO A 163 -6.59 16.32 -12.67
C PRO A 163 -7.45 17.15 -11.71
N ALA A 164 -8.78 17.00 -11.73
CA ALA A 164 -9.67 17.71 -10.84
C ALA A 164 -9.50 17.29 -9.38
N VAL A 165 -9.26 16.01 -9.14
CA VAL A 165 -8.99 15.48 -7.80
C VAL A 165 -7.64 15.98 -7.28
N ALA A 166 -6.61 16.08 -8.13
CA ALA A 166 -5.32 16.65 -7.78
C ALA A 166 -5.48 18.10 -7.26
N GLU A 167 -6.20 18.94 -7.97
CA GLU A 167 -6.52 20.30 -7.52
C GLU A 167 -7.30 20.33 -6.21
N ARG A 168 -8.25 19.41 -6.04
CA ARG A 168 -9.01 19.27 -4.79
C ARG A 168 -8.10 18.91 -3.61
N LEU A 169 -7.10 18.05 -3.83
CA LEU A 169 -6.14 17.58 -2.81
C LEU A 169 -5.23 18.69 -2.28
N HIS A 170 -4.94 19.74 -3.04
CA HIS A 170 -4.20 20.91 -2.53
C HIS A 170 -4.88 21.62 -1.36
N ARG A 171 -6.20 21.49 -1.22
CA ARG A 171 -6.97 22.05 -0.10
C ARG A 171 -7.02 21.14 1.13
N CYS A 172 -6.39 19.98 1.06
CA CYS A 172 -6.37 18.97 2.12
C CYS A 172 -5.05 19.03 2.90
N ALA A 173 -4.99 19.90 3.90
CA ALA A 173 -3.78 20.10 4.71
C ALA A 173 -3.40 18.87 5.56
N GLY A 174 -4.37 17.99 5.84
CA GLY A 174 -4.17 16.75 6.59
C GLY A 174 -3.66 15.58 5.76
N LEU A 175 -3.50 15.73 4.44
CA LEU A 175 -3.09 14.66 3.54
C LEU A 175 -1.78 14.99 2.82
N SER A 176 -0.92 13.97 2.69
CA SER A 176 0.24 13.96 1.81
C SER A 176 0.05 12.87 0.77
N VAL A 177 -0.26 13.25 -0.46
CA VAL A 177 -0.51 12.31 -1.55
C VAL A 177 0.83 11.80 -2.08
N ARG A 178 1.12 10.53 -1.82
CA ARG A 178 2.40 9.90 -2.13
C ARG A 178 2.42 9.19 -3.47
N GLY A 179 1.29 9.09 -4.17
CA GLY A 179 1.20 8.42 -5.44
C GLY A 179 -0.17 7.83 -5.73
N VAL A 180 -0.19 6.80 -6.54
CA VAL A 180 -1.39 6.14 -7.06
C VAL A 180 -1.43 4.67 -6.66
N MET A 181 -2.63 4.15 -6.42
CA MET A 181 -2.91 2.73 -6.31
C MET A 181 -3.90 2.31 -7.38
N THR A 182 -3.67 1.17 -7.99
CA THR A 182 -4.64 0.51 -8.87
C THR A 182 -4.64 -1.01 -8.70
N MET A 183 -5.71 -1.63 -9.20
CA MET A 183 -5.84 -3.09 -9.29
C MET A 183 -6.30 -3.45 -10.70
N ALA A 184 -5.54 -4.30 -11.37
CA ALA A 184 -5.97 -4.85 -12.65
C ALA A 184 -7.09 -5.90 -12.48
N PRO A 185 -7.88 -6.21 -13.52
CA PRO A 185 -8.82 -7.32 -13.51
C PRO A 185 -8.12 -8.64 -13.24
N PHE A 186 -8.80 -9.51 -12.50
CA PHE A 186 -8.29 -10.85 -12.24
C PHE A 186 -8.24 -11.65 -13.55
N ASP A 187 -7.15 -12.39 -13.77
CA ASP A 187 -6.95 -13.25 -14.95
C ASP A 187 -7.09 -12.53 -16.31
N ALA A 188 -6.73 -11.23 -16.32
CA ALA A 188 -6.78 -10.43 -17.53
C ALA A 188 -5.60 -10.75 -18.46
N PRO A 189 -5.79 -10.61 -19.80
CA PRO A 189 -4.69 -10.76 -20.74
C PRO A 189 -3.61 -9.70 -20.51
N GLU A 190 -2.35 -10.02 -20.81
CA GLU A 190 -1.20 -9.16 -20.57
C GLU A 190 -1.38 -7.75 -21.15
N SER A 191 -1.94 -7.64 -22.33
CA SER A 191 -2.20 -6.33 -22.97
C SER A 191 -3.08 -5.42 -22.12
N LEU A 192 -4.12 -5.97 -21.47
CA LEU A 192 -4.99 -5.21 -20.59
C LEU A 192 -4.28 -4.89 -19.26
N LEU A 193 -3.49 -5.83 -18.70
CA LEU A 193 -2.68 -5.57 -17.53
C LEU A 193 -1.73 -4.39 -17.76
N ARG A 194 -1.00 -4.39 -18.86
CA ARG A 194 -0.09 -3.29 -19.23
C ARG A 194 -0.85 -1.96 -19.40
N GLN A 195 -1.99 -1.98 -20.09
CA GLN A 195 -2.83 -0.78 -20.24
C GLN A 195 -3.24 -0.19 -18.88
N VAL A 196 -3.66 -1.03 -17.94
CA VAL A 196 -4.07 -0.60 -16.60
C VAL A 196 -2.86 0.01 -15.83
N PHE A 197 -1.70 -0.62 -15.88
CA PHE A 197 -0.53 -0.13 -15.17
C PHE A 197 0.07 1.13 -15.80
N GLN A 198 0.04 1.26 -17.13
CA GLN A 198 0.40 2.50 -17.82
C GLN A 198 -0.55 3.64 -17.47
N GLY A 199 -1.85 3.37 -17.37
CA GLY A 199 -2.83 4.35 -16.91
C GLY A 199 -2.57 4.82 -15.46
N ALA A 200 -2.14 3.91 -14.56
CA ALA A 200 -1.73 4.30 -13.21
C ALA A 200 -0.49 5.20 -13.21
N ARG A 201 0.48 4.93 -14.09
CA ARG A 201 1.65 5.79 -14.26
C ARG A 201 1.25 7.18 -14.75
N ALA A 202 0.38 7.27 -15.77
CA ALA A 202 -0.13 8.55 -16.27
C ALA A 202 -0.90 9.33 -15.18
N ALA A 203 -1.69 8.64 -14.35
CA ALA A 203 -2.36 9.26 -13.20
C ALA A 203 -1.36 9.83 -12.18
N ARG A 204 -0.28 9.10 -11.88
CA ARG A 204 0.80 9.61 -11.00
C ARG A 204 1.48 10.83 -11.61
N GLU A 205 1.78 10.81 -12.91
CA GLU A 205 2.38 11.95 -13.61
C GLU A 205 1.49 13.20 -13.53
N SER A 206 0.16 13.02 -13.62
CA SER A 206 -0.79 14.11 -13.40
C SER A 206 -0.72 14.69 -11.98
N LEU A 207 -0.58 13.84 -10.95
CA LEU A 207 -0.38 14.29 -9.57
C LEU A 207 0.95 15.06 -9.41
N VAL A 208 2.03 14.58 -10.02
CA VAL A 208 3.34 15.25 -10.00
C VAL A 208 3.28 16.60 -10.71
N ALA A 209 2.64 16.68 -11.88
CA ALA A 209 2.44 17.91 -12.62
C ALA A 209 1.62 18.94 -11.83
N ALA A 210 0.69 18.48 -11.02
CA ALA A 210 -0.05 19.33 -10.08
C ALA A 210 0.76 19.70 -8.81
N GLY A 211 2.02 19.25 -8.66
CA GLY A 211 2.90 19.61 -7.53
C GLY A 211 2.79 18.71 -6.30
N HIS A 212 2.10 17.56 -6.38
CA HIS A 212 2.08 16.59 -5.29
C HIS A 212 3.38 15.77 -5.24
N PRO A 213 3.87 15.36 -4.04
CA PRO A 213 5.08 14.53 -3.89
C PRO A 213 4.78 13.05 -4.22
N ALA A 214 4.17 12.79 -5.39
CA ALA A 214 3.63 11.52 -5.81
C ALA A 214 4.69 10.64 -6.48
N THR A 215 5.47 9.92 -5.69
CA THR A 215 6.54 9.02 -6.17
C THR A 215 6.11 7.56 -6.29
N GLU A 216 5.04 7.17 -5.60
CA GLU A 216 4.68 5.77 -5.45
C GLU A 216 3.66 5.29 -6.49
N LEU A 217 3.88 4.06 -6.97
CA LEU A 217 2.92 3.30 -7.76
C LEU A 217 2.66 1.96 -7.07
N SER A 218 1.53 1.87 -6.35
CA SER A 218 1.08 0.65 -5.72
C SER A 218 0.22 -0.15 -6.68
N MET A 219 0.82 -1.08 -7.38
CA MET A 219 0.17 -1.94 -8.36
C MET A 219 0.91 -3.27 -8.47
N GLY A 220 0.22 -4.32 -8.91
CA GLY A 220 0.74 -5.67 -8.96
C GLY A 220 0.43 -6.48 -7.70
N MET A 221 -0.14 -7.65 -7.94
CA MET A 221 -0.48 -8.69 -6.98
C MET A 221 0.16 -10.02 -7.39
N SER A 222 -0.17 -11.11 -6.72
CA SER A 222 0.48 -12.41 -6.92
C SER A 222 0.49 -12.93 -8.37
N GLY A 223 -0.49 -12.56 -9.19
CA GLY A 223 -0.59 -13.04 -10.58
C GLY A 223 -0.03 -12.08 -11.65
N ASP A 224 0.25 -10.82 -11.30
CA ASP A 224 0.55 -9.77 -12.29
C ASP A 224 1.69 -8.82 -11.87
N TYR A 225 2.35 -9.09 -10.72
CA TYR A 225 3.36 -8.18 -10.16
C TYR A 225 4.57 -7.96 -11.08
N GLU A 226 4.99 -8.95 -11.87
CA GLU A 226 6.14 -8.78 -12.77
C GLU A 226 5.82 -7.77 -13.87
N ILE A 227 4.64 -7.89 -14.49
CA ILE A 227 4.16 -6.93 -15.49
C ILE A 227 4.01 -5.54 -14.86
N ALA A 228 3.45 -5.47 -13.63
CA ALA A 228 3.36 -4.21 -12.91
C ALA A 228 4.72 -3.57 -12.65
N VAL A 229 5.74 -4.37 -12.31
CA VAL A 229 7.11 -3.90 -12.12
C VAL A 229 7.74 -3.42 -13.43
N GLU A 230 7.54 -4.14 -14.53
CA GLU A 230 7.95 -3.71 -15.87
C GLU A 230 7.31 -2.36 -16.26
N GLU A 231 6.11 -2.09 -15.79
CA GLU A 231 5.40 -0.82 -16.02
C GLU A 231 5.67 0.25 -14.93
N GLY A 232 6.66 0.02 -14.05
CA GLY A 232 7.16 1.02 -13.11
C GLY A 232 6.57 0.96 -11.70
N ALA A 233 5.97 -0.15 -11.26
CA ALA A 233 5.51 -0.32 -9.88
C ALA A 233 6.64 -0.07 -8.87
N THR A 234 6.37 0.70 -7.82
CA THR A 234 7.28 0.91 -6.68
C THR A 234 6.85 0.11 -5.45
N LEU A 235 5.59 -0.32 -5.40
CA LEU A 235 5.00 -1.13 -4.34
C LEU A 235 4.23 -2.29 -4.96
N VAL A 236 4.63 -3.53 -4.67
CA VAL A 236 3.88 -4.75 -5.04
C VAL A 236 3.25 -5.37 -3.80
N ARG A 237 1.99 -5.85 -3.91
CA ARG A 237 1.20 -6.37 -2.79
C ARG A 237 0.99 -7.87 -2.94
N LEU A 238 1.81 -8.65 -2.25
CA LEU A 238 1.87 -10.10 -2.42
C LEU A 238 1.33 -10.84 -1.19
N GLY A 239 0.40 -11.74 -1.41
CA GLY A 239 -0.18 -12.60 -0.37
C GLY A 239 0.03 -14.08 -0.71
N THR A 240 -0.74 -14.60 -1.65
CA THR A 240 -0.78 -16.03 -2.00
C THR A 240 0.59 -16.61 -2.38
N VAL A 241 1.39 -15.87 -3.15
CA VAL A 241 2.74 -16.33 -3.52
C VAL A 241 3.71 -16.38 -2.34
N LEU A 242 3.46 -15.63 -1.25
CA LEU A 242 4.27 -15.65 -0.03
C LEU A 242 3.80 -16.74 0.94
N PHE A 243 2.50 -16.73 1.27
CA PHE A 243 1.95 -17.54 2.36
C PHE A 243 1.26 -18.82 1.90
N GLY A 244 1.11 -19.02 0.59
CA GLY A 244 0.38 -20.14 0.00
C GLY A 244 -1.12 -19.85 -0.17
N GLU A 245 -1.83 -20.78 -0.78
CA GLU A 245 -3.28 -20.73 -0.85
C GLU A 245 -3.87 -20.91 0.54
N ARG A 246 -5.00 -20.23 0.78
CA ARG A 246 -5.70 -20.33 2.05
C ARG A 246 -6.18 -21.76 2.24
N GLY A 247 -5.70 -22.42 3.27
CA GLY A 247 -6.32 -23.67 3.70
C GLY A 247 -7.81 -23.39 3.93
N ARG A 248 -8.71 -24.11 3.27
CA ARG A 248 -10.12 -24.13 3.65
C ARG A 248 -10.12 -24.53 5.12
N PRO A 249 -10.85 -23.81 6.01
CA PRO A 249 -11.09 -24.33 7.35
C PRO A 249 -11.76 -25.72 7.16
N VAL A 250 -11.15 -26.73 7.75
CA VAL A 250 -11.71 -28.07 7.89
C VAL A 250 -12.90 -27.98 8.82
#